data_002c322acf7452c22c77d03cef6d9f67
#
_entry.id   002c322acf7452c22c77d03cef6d9f67
#
_cell.length_a   1.000
_cell.length_b   1.000
_cell.length_c   1.000
_cell.angle_alpha   90.00
_cell.angle_beta   90.00
_cell.angle_gamma   90.00
#
_symmetry.space_group_name_H-M   'P 1'
#
loop_
_entity.id
_entity.type
_entity.pdbx_description
1 polymer ?
#
loop_
_entity_poly.entity_id
_entity_poly.type
_entity_poly.pdbx_seq_one_letter_code
_entity_poly.pdbx_strand_id
1 'polypeptide(L)'
;MNKNICIVAGARPNFIKVAPVIRAIVNAQKNGQSINYSLVYAGCEDDPTLEDSLFDDLEISRPDIYLGVDCENLNELTGQVMSKFELYLQQNPTDVVIVVDDLASTMAAAIVTKKQGILLAHIAAGTRSFDITMPKEINRLVIDGLSDILFTAGISNNSIANKEGAELSKVYMVGNVLIDNIRFLQQRMKRPQLMDDKQLKEGRYIVLTLNRKAIINNSEEMRSLVSAVVSSAHEAGVPVVAPLRGKARQEVEAMGLEGIMLIEAQGYLDFSYLTAHAMGIVTDSGNVAEEATFNGVPCITLNSYTEHIETVKIGTNVLVGEDADRLVLMTKVLLRGEWKKAGIPDRWDGRSADRIVQILVNE
;
A
#
# COMPACT_ATOMS: atom_id res chain seq x y z
N MET A 1 -31.26 2.01 -12.76
CA MET A 1 -31.34 1.80 -11.29
C MET A 1 -30.10 2.43 -10.68
N ASN A 2 -30.21 2.92 -9.45
CA ASN A 2 -29.06 3.48 -8.74
C ASN A 2 -28.21 2.32 -8.23
N LYS A 3 -26.93 2.27 -8.55
CA LYS A 3 -26.02 1.20 -8.11
C LYS A 3 -25.39 1.56 -6.77
N ASN A 4 -25.61 0.74 -5.76
CA ASN A 4 -25.10 0.94 -4.40
C ASN A 4 -23.85 0.10 -4.18
N ILE A 5 -22.73 0.75 -3.94
CA ILE A 5 -21.43 0.13 -3.73
C ILE A 5 -21.05 0.23 -2.24
N CYS A 6 -20.68 -0.88 -1.62
CA CYS A 6 -20.06 -0.91 -0.31
C CYS A 6 -18.56 -1.10 -0.46
N ILE A 7 -17.76 -0.16 0.03
CA ILE A 7 -16.29 -0.25 0.05
C ILE A 7 -15.84 -0.61 1.45
N VAL A 8 -15.10 -1.71 1.62
CA VAL A 8 -14.64 -2.19 2.92
C VAL A 8 -13.15 -1.91 3.09
N ALA A 9 -12.81 -1.20 4.15
CA ALA A 9 -11.44 -0.94 4.59
C ALA A 9 -11.18 -1.63 5.92
N GLY A 10 -10.02 -2.27 6.06
CA GLY A 10 -9.63 -2.98 7.28
C GLY A 10 -8.46 -2.37 8.04
N ALA A 11 -7.74 -1.43 7.42
CA ALA A 11 -6.61 -0.72 8.04
C ALA A 11 -6.28 0.55 7.25
N ARG A 12 -5.47 1.43 7.86
CA ARG A 12 -5.00 2.69 7.26
C ARG A 12 -4.51 2.58 5.80
N PRO A 13 -3.70 1.58 5.39
CA PRO A 13 -3.25 1.47 4.00
C PRO A 13 -4.38 1.26 2.98
N ASN A 14 -5.49 0.65 3.39
CA ASN A 14 -6.64 0.47 2.50
C ASN A 14 -7.27 1.81 2.10
N PHE A 15 -7.34 2.79 3.01
CA PHE A 15 -7.87 4.12 2.69
C PHE A 15 -7.07 4.79 1.59
N ILE A 16 -5.75 4.65 1.60
CA ILE A 16 -4.88 5.19 0.55
C ILE A 16 -5.22 4.58 -0.82
N LYS A 17 -5.55 3.29 -0.87
CA LYS A 17 -5.87 2.58 -2.12
C LYS A 17 -7.31 2.77 -2.58
N VAL A 18 -8.27 2.93 -1.67
CA VAL A 18 -9.68 3.15 -2.04
C VAL A 18 -10.01 4.62 -2.29
N ALA A 19 -9.24 5.56 -1.77
CA ALA A 19 -9.49 6.99 -1.95
C ALA A 19 -9.61 7.41 -3.42
N PRO A 20 -8.77 6.96 -4.36
CA PRO A 20 -8.96 7.27 -5.78
C PRO A 20 -10.30 6.77 -6.32
N VAL A 21 -10.73 5.57 -5.89
CA VAL A 21 -12.01 4.99 -6.32
C VAL A 21 -13.18 5.79 -5.78
N ILE A 22 -13.13 6.21 -4.52
CA ILE A 22 -14.15 7.09 -3.91
C ILE A 22 -14.24 8.40 -4.68
N ARG A 23 -13.10 9.07 -4.95
CA ARG A 23 -13.10 10.31 -5.74
C ARG A 23 -13.65 10.11 -7.16
N ALA A 24 -13.33 8.99 -7.81
CA ALA A 24 -13.86 8.65 -9.14
C ALA A 24 -15.37 8.42 -9.09
N ILE A 25 -15.90 7.75 -8.05
CA ILE A 25 -17.35 7.59 -7.84
C ILE A 25 -18.02 8.96 -7.65
N VAL A 26 -17.49 9.82 -6.78
CA VAL A 26 -18.01 11.18 -6.55
C VAL A 26 -18.00 12.00 -7.83
N ASN A 27 -16.95 11.86 -8.66
CA ASN A 27 -16.91 12.51 -9.97
C ASN A 27 -17.95 11.95 -10.95
N ALA A 28 -18.15 10.63 -10.97
CA ALA A 28 -19.19 9.99 -11.77
C ALA A 28 -20.60 10.46 -11.36
N GLN A 29 -20.87 10.60 -10.07
CA GLN A 29 -22.13 11.17 -9.55
C GLN A 29 -22.34 12.61 -10.05
N LYS A 30 -21.31 13.47 -9.98
CA LYS A 30 -21.38 14.85 -10.48
C LYS A 30 -21.66 14.91 -11.99
N ASN A 31 -21.25 13.89 -12.73
CA ASN A 31 -21.49 13.73 -14.17
C ASN A 31 -22.82 13.02 -14.49
N GLY A 32 -23.70 12.84 -13.50
CA GLY A 32 -25.05 12.31 -13.68
C GLY A 32 -25.15 10.78 -13.72
N GLN A 33 -24.10 10.06 -13.34
CA GLN A 33 -24.15 8.60 -13.20
C GLN A 33 -24.94 8.20 -11.94
N SER A 34 -25.82 7.22 -12.05
CA SER A 34 -26.61 6.69 -10.94
C SER A 34 -25.82 5.65 -10.15
N ILE A 35 -24.85 6.09 -9.38
CA ILE A 35 -23.96 5.27 -8.53
C ILE A 35 -23.83 5.93 -7.17
N ASN A 36 -23.91 5.12 -6.09
CA ASN A 36 -23.67 5.55 -4.72
C ASN A 36 -22.59 4.67 -4.07
N TYR A 37 -21.97 5.17 -3.01
CA TYR A 37 -21.09 4.36 -2.20
C TYR A 37 -21.35 4.56 -0.71
N SER A 38 -20.95 3.56 0.07
CA SER A 38 -20.78 3.63 1.52
C SER A 38 -19.40 3.10 1.86
N LEU A 39 -18.67 3.78 2.72
CA LEU A 39 -17.36 3.38 3.21
C LEU A 39 -17.50 2.74 4.59
N VAL A 40 -17.20 1.46 4.69
CA VAL A 40 -17.27 0.66 5.91
C VAL A 40 -15.86 0.38 6.41
N TYR A 41 -15.58 0.71 7.66
CA TYR A 41 -14.33 0.38 8.34
C TYR A 41 -14.55 -0.78 9.32
N ALA A 42 -13.67 -1.79 9.27
CA ALA A 42 -13.78 -2.95 10.14
C ALA A 42 -13.46 -2.63 11.62
N GLY A 43 -12.58 -1.68 11.88
CA GLY A 43 -12.14 -1.28 13.22
C GLY A 43 -13.07 -0.30 13.93
N CYS A 44 -12.55 0.29 15.01
CA CYS A 44 -13.24 1.26 15.85
C CYS A 44 -13.08 2.69 15.32
N GLU A 45 -14.01 3.57 15.69
CA GLU A 45 -13.99 5.00 15.31
C GLU A 45 -12.80 5.74 15.93
N ASP A 46 -12.39 5.34 17.11
CA ASP A 46 -11.27 5.89 17.88
C ASP A 46 -9.91 5.25 17.57
N ASP A 47 -9.79 4.53 16.46
CA ASP A 47 -8.52 3.95 16.02
C ASP A 47 -7.46 5.06 15.85
N PRO A 48 -6.37 5.05 16.65
CA PRO A 48 -5.36 6.10 16.63
C PRO A 48 -4.56 6.17 15.32
N THR A 49 -4.69 5.17 14.44
CA THR A 49 -4.05 5.17 13.12
C THR A 49 -4.85 5.94 12.07
N LEU A 50 -6.11 6.31 12.37
CA LEU A 50 -7.02 7.06 11.51
C LEU A 50 -7.05 8.55 11.90
N GLU A 51 -5.91 9.20 11.77
CA GLU A 51 -5.78 10.64 11.99
C GLU A 51 -6.64 11.44 11.00
N ASP A 52 -7.24 12.56 11.41
CA ASP A 52 -8.04 13.43 10.54
C ASP A 52 -7.25 13.88 9.32
N SER A 53 -5.98 14.21 9.50
CA SER A 53 -5.07 14.60 8.42
C SER A 53 -4.99 13.58 7.28
N LEU A 54 -5.19 12.28 7.56
CA LEU A 54 -5.21 11.26 6.52
C LEU A 54 -6.37 11.48 5.53
N PHE A 55 -7.57 11.72 6.04
CA PHE A 55 -8.76 11.92 5.22
C PHE A 55 -8.73 13.27 4.49
N ASP A 56 -8.21 14.31 5.13
CA ASP A 56 -7.97 15.63 4.52
C ASP A 56 -6.94 15.53 3.38
N ASP A 57 -5.83 14.84 3.60
CA ASP A 57 -4.80 14.61 2.57
C ASP A 57 -5.35 13.83 1.38
N LEU A 58 -6.16 12.81 1.64
CA LEU A 58 -6.77 11.97 0.62
C LEU A 58 -7.99 12.59 -0.07
N GLU A 59 -8.53 13.70 0.46
CA GLU A 59 -9.80 14.34 0.02
C GLU A 59 -10.97 13.36 -0.05
N ILE A 60 -11.15 12.59 1.00
CA ILE A 60 -12.31 11.69 1.18
C ILE A 60 -12.93 11.90 2.56
N SER A 61 -14.20 11.55 2.69
CA SER A 61 -14.87 11.53 3.98
C SER A 61 -14.34 10.38 4.86
N ARG A 62 -14.49 10.53 6.18
CA ARG A 62 -14.33 9.41 7.11
C ARG A 62 -15.32 8.28 6.78
N PRO A 63 -15.10 7.07 7.27
CA PRO A 63 -16.04 5.97 7.11
C PRO A 63 -17.46 6.35 7.54
N ASP A 64 -18.44 5.92 6.75
CA ASP A 64 -19.85 6.06 7.10
C ASP A 64 -20.25 5.12 8.25
N ILE A 65 -19.57 3.95 8.31
CA ILE A 65 -19.84 2.90 9.29
C ILE A 65 -18.52 2.35 9.83
N TYR A 66 -18.49 2.16 11.15
CA TYR A 66 -17.44 1.48 11.89
C TYR A 66 -18.02 0.18 12.47
N LEU A 67 -17.43 -0.97 12.13
CA LEU A 67 -17.88 -2.25 12.68
C LEU A 67 -17.44 -2.45 14.14
N GLY A 68 -16.50 -1.63 14.61
CA GLY A 68 -16.05 -1.63 16.00
C GLY A 68 -15.39 -2.97 16.39
N VAL A 69 -14.55 -3.54 15.53
CA VAL A 69 -13.77 -4.73 15.83
C VAL A 69 -12.38 -4.33 16.27
N ASP A 70 -12.05 -4.65 17.54
CA ASP A 70 -10.73 -4.48 18.11
C ASP A 70 -10.29 -5.82 18.69
N CYS A 71 -9.38 -6.49 18.00
CA CYS A 71 -8.98 -7.86 18.34
C CYS A 71 -7.57 -8.16 17.81
N GLU A 72 -6.67 -8.60 18.68
CA GLU A 72 -5.31 -8.97 18.28
C GLU A 72 -5.24 -10.31 17.54
N ASN A 73 -6.14 -11.23 17.89
CA ASN A 73 -6.21 -12.54 17.25
C ASN A 73 -6.90 -12.43 15.90
N LEU A 74 -6.19 -12.72 14.80
CA LEU A 74 -6.71 -12.58 13.44
C LEU A 74 -7.90 -13.49 13.13
N ASN A 75 -8.00 -14.67 13.74
CA ASN A 75 -9.13 -15.57 13.53
C ASN A 75 -10.38 -15.06 14.25
N GLU A 76 -10.22 -14.55 15.47
CA GLU A 76 -11.29 -13.91 16.20
C GLU A 76 -11.77 -12.65 15.49
N LEU A 77 -10.85 -11.80 15.03
CA LEU A 77 -11.14 -10.62 14.20
C LEU A 77 -11.97 -11.03 12.97
N THR A 78 -11.55 -12.06 12.25
CA THR A 78 -12.28 -12.59 11.09
C THR A 78 -13.72 -12.94 11.45
N GLY A 79 -13.93 -13.68 12.53
CA GLY A 79 -15.27 -14.08 12.99
C GLY A 79 -16.15 -12.89 13.39
N GLN A 80 -15.59 -11.91 14.11
CA GLN A 80 -16.31 -10.72 14.52
C GLN A 80 -16.69 -9.85 13.33
N VAL A 81 -15.76 -9.63 12.37
CA VAL A 81 -16.06 -8.88 11.14
C VAL A 81 -17.16 -9.59 10.34
N MET A 82 -17.08 -10.92 10.19
CA MET A 82 -18.13 -11.67 9.48
C MET A 82 -19.51 -11.40 10.09
N SER A 83 -19.66 -11.54 11.40
CA SER A 83 -20.94 -11.37 12.08
C SER A 83 -21.48 -9.93 11.96
N LYS A 84 -20.64 -8.94 12.17
CA LYS A 84 -21.05 -7.53 12.14
C LYS A 84 -21.32 -7.02 10.71
N PHE A 85 -20.51 -7.46 9.74
CA PHE A 85 -20.70 -7.09 8.35
C PHE A 85 -21.93 -7.74 7.73
N GLU A 86 -22.27 -8.97 8.13
CA GLU A 86 -23.54 -9.61 7.73
C GLU A 86 -24.74 -8.79 8.17
N LEU A 87 -24.77 -8.34 9.44
CA LEU A 87 -25.84 -7.49 9.95
C LEU A 87 -25.93 -6.16 9.20
N TYR A 88 -24.79 -5.57 8.84
CA TYR A 88 -24.74 -4.37 8.02
C TYR A 88 -25.39 -4.59 6.64
N LEU A 89 -25.01 -5.64 5.93
CA LEU A 89 -25.54 -5.93 4.59
C LEU A 89 -27.05 -6.25 4.60
N GLN A 90 -27.56 -6.87 5.68
CA GLN A 90 -28.99 -7.13 5.82
C GLN A 90 -29.82 -5.84 5.97
N GLN A 91 -29.21 -4.77 6.48
CA GLN A 91 -29.88 -3.49 6.72
C GLN A 91 -29.64 -2.46 5.60
N ASN A 92 -28.61 -2.65 4.78
CA ASN A 92 -28.17 -1.71 3.77
C ASN A 92 -28.14 -2.36 2.38
N PRO A 93 -29.13 -2.07 1.52
CA PRO A 93 -29.16 -2.61 0.16
C PRO A 93 -27.87 -2.32 -0.59
N THR A 94 -27.18 -3.36 -1.01
CA THR A 94 -25.85 -3.30 -1.64
C THR A 94 -25.85 -4.16 -2.90
N ASP A 95 -25.43 -3.60 -4.02
CA ASP A 95 -25.33 -4.30 -5.31
C ASP A 95 -23.93 -4.91 -5.49
N VAL A 96 -22.90 -4.18 -5.05
CA VAL A 96 -21.49 -4.59 -5.17
C VAL A 96 -20.73 -4.27 -3.89
N VAL A 97 -19.97 -5.23 -3.38
CA VAL A 97 -18.97 -4.98 -2.33
C VAL A 97 -17.58 -4.94 -2.97
N ILE A 98 -16.82 -3.90 -2.66
CA ILE A 98 -15.41 -3.77 -3.04
C ILE A 98 -14.55 -4.06 -1.81
N VAL A 99 -13.64 -5.00 -1.96
CA VAL A 99 -12.56 -5.27 -1.00
C VAL A 99 -11.21 -4.94 -1.63
N VAL A 100 -10.23 -4.60 -0.80
CA VAL A 100 -8.89 -4.22 -1.25
C VAL A 100 -7.82 -4.93 -0.43
N ASP A 101 -6.74 -5.34 -1.08
CA ASP A 101 -5.62 -6.06 -0.48
C ASP A 101 -6.01 -7.40 0.18
N ASP A 102 -5.30 -7.78 1.24
CA ASP A 102 -5.22 -9.15 1.75
C ASP A 102 -5.37 -9.25 3.29
N LEU A 103 -6.13 -8.34 3.88
CA LEU A 103 -6.34 -8.36 5.33
C LEU A 103 -7.36 -9.43 5.74
N ALA A 104 -7.26 -9.91 6.98
CA ALA A 104 -8.24 -10.83 7.56
C ALA A 104 -9.67 -10.24 7.57
N SER A 105 -9.79 -8.93 7.78
CA SER A 105 -11.06 -8.19 7.73
C SER A 105 -11.64 -8.12 6.31
N THR A 106 -10.80 -7.89 5.28
CA THR A 106 -11.27 -7.88 3.89
C THR A 106 -11.63 -9.27 3.38
N MET A 107 -10.91 -10.31 3.81
CA MET A 107 -11.28 -11.71 3.58
C MET A 107 -12.63 -12.04 4.24
N ALA A 108 -12.84 -11.66 5.48
CA ALA A 108 -14.09 -11.86 6.20
C ALA A 108 -15.27 -11.23 5.46
N ALA A 109 -15.12 -9.98 5.02
CA ALA A 109 -16.13 -9.27 4.23
C ALA A 109 -16.40 -9.96 2.89
N ALA A 110 -15.37 -10.47 2.21
CA ALA A 110 -15.52 -11.22 0.95
C ALA A 110 -16.37 -12.48 1.12
N ILE A 111 -16.12 -13.27 2.16
CA ILE A 111 -16.89 -14.48 2.47
C ILE A 111 -18.35 -14.14 2.71
N VAL A 112 -18.63 -13.15 3.54
CA VAL A 112 -20.01 -12.74 3.88
C VAL A 112 -20.73 -12.22 2.63
N THR A 113 -20.09 -11.39 1.82
CA THR A 113 -20.63 -10.85 0.57
C THR A 113 -21.16 -11.98 -0.32
N LYS A 114 -20.34 -13.00 -0.55
CA LYS A 114 -20.73 -14.12 -1.40
C LYS A 114 -21.83 -14.99 -0.79
N LYS A 115 -21.84 -15.16 0.53
CA LYS A 115 -22.93 -15.89 1.24
C LYS A 115 -24.26 -15.15 1.17
N GLN A 116 -24.25 -13.82 1.04
CA GLN A 116 -25.45 -13.00 0.84
C GLN A 116 -25.87 -12.87 -0.64
N GLY A 117 -25.13 -13.48 -1.57
CA GLY A 117 -25.43 -13.43 -3.01
C GLY A 117 -25.13 -12.10 -3.69
N ILE A 118 -24.33 -11.25 -3.05
CA ILE A 118 -23.95 -9.93 -3.56
C ILE A 118 -22.69 -10.06 -4.45
N LEU A 119 -22.56 -9.21 -5.47
CA LEU A 119 -21.37 -9.14 -6.32
C LEU A 119 -20.16 -8.70 -5.49
N LEU A 120 -19.05 -9.42 -5.66
CA LEU A 120 -17.79 -9.14 -4.99
C LEU A 120 -16.75 -8.66 -6.01
N ALA A 121 -16.17 -7.50 -5.78
CA ALA A 121 -15.06 -6.96 -6.57
C ALA A 121 -13.80 -6.83 -5.70
N HIS A 122 -12.67 -7.32 -6.18
CA HIS A 122 -11.38 -7.27 -5.48
C HIS A 122 -10.39 -6.34 -6.20
N ILE A 123 -9.88 -5.32 -5.49
CA ILE A 123 -8.81 -4.44 -5.95
C ILE A 123 -7.46 -4.97 -5.45
N ALA A 124 -6.44 -4.93 -6.28
CA ALA A 124 -5.12 -5.55 -6.11
C ALA A 124 -5.16 -7.09 -6.20
N ALA A 125 -6.10 -7.61 -6.99
CA ALA A 125 -6.26 -9.04 -7.25
C ALA A 125 -5.06 -9.65 -7.99
N GLY A 126 -4.91 -10.97 -7.88
CA GLY A 126 -3.83 -11.72 -8.52
C GLY A 126 -2.45 -11.50 -7.91
N THR A 127 -2.38 -10.91 -6.73
CA THR A 127 -1.14 -10.73 -5.96
C THR A 127 -0.78 -12.03 -5.25
N ARG A 128 0.47 -12.53 -5.41
CA ARG A 128 0.95 -13.78 -4.78
C ARG A 128 2.37 -13.64 -4.26
N SER A 129 2.60 -14.23 -3.09
CA SER A 129 3.94 -14.55 -2.56
C SER A 129 4.35 -15.98 -2.93
N PHE A 130 3.38 -16.84 -3.25
CA PHE A 130 3.53 -18.29 -3.44
C PHE A 130 4.03 -19.04 -2.18
N ASP A 131 3.97 -18.39 -1.03
CA ASP A 131 4.28 -18.97 0.27
C ASP A 131 3.00 -19.15 1.09
N ILE A 132 2.43 -20.36 1.03
CA ILE A 132 1.19 -20.72 1.73
C ILE A 132 1.33 -20.71 3.27
N THR A 133 2.53 -20.59 3.80
CA THR A 133 2.73 -20.43 5.25
C THR A 133 2.46 -19.00 5.70
N MET A 134 2.36 -18.05 4.79
CA MET A 134 2.01 -16.66 5.08
C MET A 134 0.49 -16.51 5.23
N PRO A 135 -0.02 -16.01 6.36
CA PRO A 135 -1.47 -15.78 6.55
C PRO A 135 -2.12 -14.92 5.47
N LYS A 136 -1.39 -13.93 4.97
CA LYS A 136 -1.85 -13.07 3.88
C LYS A 136 -2.05 -13.80 2.56
N GLU A 137 -1.23 -14.81 2.27
CA GLU A 137 -1.38 -15.60 1.06
C GLU A 137 -2.68 -16.42 1.07
N ILE A 138 -3.04 -16.96 2.24
CA ILE A 138 -4.33 -17.62 2.43
C ILE A 138 -5.48 -16.64 2.16
N ASN A 139 -5.40 -15.42 2.71
CA ASN A 139 -6.43 -14.40 2.49
C ASN A 139 -6.57 -14.06 0.98
N ARG A 140 -5.46 -13.90 0.25
CA ARG A 140 -5.45 -13.64 -1.19
C ARG A 140 -6.14 -14.73 -1.99
N LEU A 141 -5.80 -15.99 -1.71
CA LEU A 141 -6.42 -17.14 -2.37
C LEU A 141 -7.92 -17.19 -2.15
N VAL A 142 -8.36 -16.94 -0.91
CA VAL A 142 -9.80 -16.95 -0.57
C VAL A 142 -10.52 -15.79 -1.26
N ILE A 143 -10.00 -14.57 -1.20
CA ILE A 143 -10.63 -13.38 -1.78
C ILE A 143 -10.73 -13.52 -3.30
N ASP A 144 -9.62 -13.85 -3.97
CA ASP A 144 -9.60 -14.01 -5.43
C ASP A 144 -10.51 -15.15 -5.89
N GLY A 145 -10.51 -16.28 -5.18
CA GLY A 145 -11.36 -17.44 -5.50
C GLY A 145 -12.86 -17.19 -5.32
N LEU A 146 -13.25 -16.18 -4.55
CA LEU A 146 -14.65 -15.82 -4.31
C LEU A 146 -15.13 -14.66 -5.17
N SER A 147 -14.21 -13.84 -5.69
CA SER A 147 -14.55 -12.57 -6.35
C SER A 147 -15.14 -12.78 -7.75
N ASP A 148 -16.22 -12.07 -8.05
CA ASP A 148 -16.84 -12.01 -9.38
C ASP A 148 -16.06 -11.12 -10.33
N ILE A 149 -15.42 -10.06 -9.78
CA ILE A 149 -14.64 -9.09 -10.54
C ILE A 149 -13.26 -8.95 -9.89
N LEU A 150 -12.21 -9.16 -10.68
CA LEU A 150 -10.82 -9.08 -10.27
C LEU A 150 -10.13 -7.90 -10.97
N PHE A 151 -9.79 -6.86 -10.21
CA PHE A 151 -9.05 -5.70 -10.71
C PHE A 151 -7.56 -5.85 -10.41
N THR A 152 -6.76 -6.04 -11.45
CA THR A 152 -5.33 -6.32 -11.34
C THR A 152 -4.47 -5.10 -11.67
N ALA A 153 -3.33 -5.00 -10.99
CA ALA A 153 -2.44 -3.83 -11.09
C ALA A 153 -1.46 -3.91 -12.27
N GLY A 154 -1.12 -5.10 -12.73
CA GLY A 154 -0.13 -5.31 -13.78
C GLY A 154 -0.30 -6.62 -14.52
N ILE A 155 0.55 -6.85 -15.52
CA ILE A 155 0.48 -8.02 -16.42
C ILE A 155 0.65 -9.32 -15.62
N SER A 156 1.58 -9.33 -14.64
CA SER A 156 1.84 -10.50 -13.80
C SER A 156 0.64 -10.89 -12.98
N ASN A 157 0.06 -9.92 -12.26
CA ASN A 157 -1.14 -10.11 -11.45
C ASN A 157 -2.32 -10.55 -12.32
N ASN A 158 -2.47 -9.94 -13.51
CA ASN A 158 -3.52 -10.29 -14.47
C ASN A 158 -3.40 -11.75 -14.94
N SER A 159 -2.19 -12.22 -15.22
CA SER A 159 -1.95 -13.62 -15.60
C SER A 159 -2.32 -14.60 -14.47
N ILE A 160 -1.96 -14.26 -13.23
CA ILE A 160 -2.29 -15.07 -12.05
C ILE A 160 -3.80 -15.12 -11.84
N ALA A 161 -4.45 -13.96 -11.83
CA ALA A 161 -5.89 -13.86 -11.62
C ALA A 161 -6.70 -14.64 -12.68
N ASN A 162 -6.27 -14.62 -13.95
CA ASN A 162 -6.91 -15.41 -15.01
C ASN A 162 -6.71 -16.93 -14.84
N LYS A 163 -5.61 -17.35 -14.21
CA LYS A 163 -5.28 -18.76 -14.00
C LYS A 163 -5.95 -19.34 -12.75
N GLU A 164 -6.04 -18.54 -11.68
CA GLU A 164 -6.40 -18.99 -10.33
C GLU A 164 -7.74 -18.45 -9.84
N GLY A 165 -8.34 -17.49 -10.54
CA GLY A 165 -9.68 -16.97 -10.24
C GLY A 165 -10.78 -18.00 -10.45
N ALA A 166 -11.96 -17.74 -9.93
CA ALA A 166 -13.12 -18.59 -10.19
C ALA A 166 -13.47 -18.61 -11.68
N GLU A 167 -14.01 -19.72 -12.16
CA GLU A 167 -14.30 -19.97 -13.60
C GLU A 167 -15.15 -18.86 -14.25
N LEU A 168 -16.04 -18.24 -13.47
CA LEU A 168 -16.93 -17.17 -13.93
C LEU A 168 -16.41 -15.74 -13.59
N SER A 169 -15.25 -15.63 -12.98
CA SER A 169 -14.69 -14.31 -12.62
C SER A 169 -14.31 -13.51 -13.88
N LYS A 170 -14.63 -12.22 -13.84
CA LYS A 170 -14.18 -11.25 -14.85
C LYS A 170 -12.88 -10.59 -14.37
N VAL A 171 -11.81 -10.68 -15.15
CA VAL A 171 -10.50 -10.14 -14.81
C VAL A 171 -10.19 -8.93 -15.67
N TYR A 172 -9.91 -7.79 -15.02
CA TYR A 172 -9.60 -6.54 -15.68
C TYR A 172 -8.26 -5.98 -15.21
N MET A 173 -7.30 -5.83 -16.13
CA MET A 173 -6.07 -5.11 -15.84
C MET A 173 -6.35 -3.61 -15.87
N VAL A 174 -6.55 -3.00 -14.72
CA VAL A 174 -6.91 -1.58 -14.58
C VAL A 174 -5.70 -0.68 -14.30
N GLY A 175 -4.61 -1.24 -13.79
CA GLY A 175 -3.46 -0.52 -13.28
C GLY A 175 -3.45 -0.46 -11.75
N ASN A 176 -2.48 0.26 -11.21
CA ASN A 176 -2.28 0.34 -9.76
C ASN A 176 -2.94 1.60 -9.18
N VAL A 177 -3.96 1.41 -8.34
CA VAL A 177 -4.73 2.52 -7.72
C VAL A 177 -3.87 3.40 -6.79
N LEU A 178 -2.75 2.89 -6.26
CA LEU A 178 -1.82 3.69 -5.48
C LEU A 178 -1.22 4.82 -6.33
N ILE A 179 -0.97 4.55 -7.60
CA ILE A 179 -0.42 5.53 -8.54
C ILE A 179 -1.42 6.65 -8.84
N ASP A 180 -2.71 6.33 -8.88
CA ASP A 180 -3.78 7.34 -9.01
C ASP A 180 -3.71 8.35 -7.86
N ASN A 181 -3.44 7.85 -6.65
CA ASN A 181 -3.34 8.69 -5.47
C ASN A 181 -2.09 9.58 -5.52
N ILE A 182 -0.94 9.03 -5.88
CA ILE A 182 0.31 9.79 -6.03
C ILE A 182 0.13 10.90 -7.06
N ARG A 183 -0.41 10.57 -8.23
CA ARG A 183 -0.65 11.54 -9.31
C ARG A 183 -1.60 12.67 -8.88
N PHE A 184 -2.65 12.33 -8.14
CA PHE A 184 -3.59 13.29 -7.59
C PHE A 184 -2.90 14.25 -6.60
N LEU A 185 -2.02 13.72 -5.77
CA LEU A 185 -1.34 14.47 -4.71
C LEU A 185 -0.15 15.28 -5.22
N GLN A 186 0.46 14.93 -6.36
CA GLN A 186 1.64 15.62 -6.90
C GLN A 186 1.47 17.14 -6.99
N GLN A 187 0.28 17.62 -7.34
CA GLN A 187 0.00 19.06 -7.44
C GLN A 187 -0.14 19.76 -6.07
N ARG A 188 -0.37 18.98 -5.02
CA ARG A 188 -0.55 19.44 -3.63
C ARG A 188 0.71 19.29 -2.79
N MET A 189 1.64 18.45 -3.22
CA MET A 189 2.90 18.26 -2.51
C MET A 189 3.69 19.57 -2.50
N LYS A 190 4.05 19.99 -1.30
CA LYS A 190 4.91 21.15 -1.06
C LYS A 190 6.14 20.67 -0.34
N ARG A 191 7.24 21.42 -0.49
CA ARG A 191 8.46 21.17 0.26
C ARG A 191 8.16 21.25 1.76
N PRO A 192 8.31 20.14 2.53
CA PRO A 192 8.06 20.15 3.96
C PRO A 192 9.05 21.02 4.72
N GLN A 193 8.60 21.67 5.79
CA GLN A 193 9.48 22.46 6.68
C GLN A 193 10.64 21.64 7.22
N LEU A 194 10.45 20.36 7.45
CA LEU A 194 11.49 19.40 7.82
C LEU A 194 12.73 19.46 6.91
N MET A 195 12.55 19.68 5.62
CA MET A 195 13.67 19.74 4.66
C MET A 195 14.59 20.92 4.96
N ASP A 196 14.02 22.03 5.40
CA ASP A 196 14.77 23.25 5.76
C ASP A 196 15.36 23.11 7.17
N ASP A 197 14.59 22.64 8.15
CA ASP A 197 15.03 22.41 9.53
C ASP A 197 16.23 21.44 9.62
N LYS A 198 16.24 20.43 8.76
CA LYS A 198 17.31 19.42 8.67
C LYS A 198 18.35 19.72 7.58
N GLN A 199 18.24 20.85 6.90
CA GLN A 199 19.12 21.28 5.80
C GLN A 199 19.24 20.22 4.69
N LEU A 200 18.16 19.48 4.41
CA LEU A 200 18.14 18.45 3.39
C LEU A 200 18.03 19.07 1.99
N LYS A 201 18.84 18.54 1.06
CA LYS A 201 18.81 18.92 -0.35
C LYS A 201 18.25 17.78 -1.19
N GLU A 202 17.33 18.11 -2.10
CA GLU A 202 16.77 17.14 -3.03
C GLU A 202 17.87 16.37 -3.78
N GLY A 203 17.68 15.07 -3.94
CA GLY A 203 18.65 14.17 -4.56
C GLY A 203 19.95 13.96 -3.76
N ARG A 204 20.01 14.35 -2.49
CA ARG A 204 21.23 14.30 -1.67
C ARG A 204 21.02 13.64 -0.31
N TYR A 205 20.02 12.78 -0.17
CA TYR A 205 19.77 11.98 1.03
C TYR A 205 19.14 10.64 0.64
N ILE A 206 19.30 9.65 1.50
CA ILE A 206 18.63 8.35 1.38
C ILE A 206 17.54 8.30 2.44
N VAL A 207 16.35 7.81 2.06
CA VAL A 207 15.27 7.53 3.01
C VAL A 207 15.34 6.06 3.44
N LEU A 208 15.32 5.81 4.76
CA LEU A 208 15.28 4.47 5.33
C LEU A 208 13.96 4.27 6.09
N THR A 209 13.18 3.25 5.71
CA THR A 209 11.96 2.87 6.46
C THR A 209 11.98 1.39 6.85
N LEU A 210 11.54 1.09 8.07
CA LEU A 210 11.43 -0.26 8.61
C LEU A 210 10.10 -0.40 9.37
N ASN A 211 9.27 -1.34 8.95
CA ASN A 211 7.95 -1.61 9.53
C ASN A 211 7.72 -3.11 9.83
N ARG A 212 8.50 -4.00 9.23
CA ARG A 212 8.32 -5.45 9.33
C ARG A 212 8.75 -5.95 10.69
N LYS A 213 7.79 -6.50 11.45
CA LYS A 213 8.01 -7.01 12.82
C LYS A 213 9.12 -8.05 12.89
N ALA A 214 9.30 -8.88 11.86
CA ALA A 214 10.37 -9.89 11.81
C ALA A 214 11.75 -9.23 11.90
N ILE A 215 12.04 -8.21 11.10
CA ILE A 215 13.30 -7.44 11.13
C ILE A 215 13.43 -6.69 12.47
N ILE A 216 12.39 -5.96 12.90
CA ILE A 216 12.42 -5.13 14.10
C ILE A 216 12.62 -5.97 15.39
N ASN A 217 12.13 -7.20 15.41
CA ASN A 217 12.26 -8.09 16.57
C ASN A 217 13.58 -8.86 16.60
N ASN A 218 14.34 -8.86 15.51
CA ASN A 218 15.68 -9.42 15.43
C ASN A 218 16.72 -8.27 15.49
N SER A 219 17.13 -7.89 16.70
CA SER A 219 18.01 -6.73 16.91
C SER A 219 19.38 -6.89 16.23
N GLU A 220 19.92 -8.11 16.10
CA GLU A 220 21.19 -8.35 15.40
C GLU A 220 21.08 -8.11 13.92
N GLU A 221 20.07 -8.68 13.28
CA GLU A 221 19.79 -8.51 11.85
C GLU A 221 19.48 -7.06 11.52
N MET A 222 18.59 -6.43 12.30
CA MET A 222 18.26 -5.01 12.14
C MET A 222 19.50 -4.12 12.25
N ARG A 223 20.37 -4.38 13.23
CA ARG A 223 21.65 -3.68 13.39
C ARG A 223 22.53 -3.85 12.16
N SER A 224 22.67 -5.06 11.65
CA SER A 224 23.48 -5.38 10.47
C SER A 224 22.97 -4.60 9.23
N LEU A 225 21.66 -4.65 8.98
CA LEU A 225 21.03 -3.98 7.83
C LEU A 225 21.14 -2.45 7.91
N VAL A 226 20.83 -1.87 9.08
CA VAL A 226 20.91 -0.41 9.27
C VAL A 226 22.36 0.08 9.16
N SER A 227 23.31 -0.63 9.78
CA SER A 227 24.73 -0.28 9.68
C SER A 227 25.25 -0.34 8.25
N ALA A 228 24.81 -1.34 7.47
CA ALA A 228 25.20 -1.49 6.06
C ALA A 228 24.84 -0.25 5.22
N VAL A 229 23.63 0.28 5.40
CA VAL A 229 23.17 1.49 4.70
C VAL A 229 23.87 2.74 5.23
N VAL A 230 23.83 2.92 6.55
CA VAL A 230 24.29 4.18 7.19
C VAL A 230 25.79 4.36 7.01
N SER A 231 26.61 3.33 7.22
CA SER A 231 28.06 3.42 7.04
C SER A 231 28.41 3.71 5.59
N SER A 232 27.80 3.02 4.61
CA SER A 232 28.06 3.26 3.20
C SER A 232 27.67 4.69 2.76
N ALA A 233 26.57 5.22 3.28
CA ALA A 233 26.11 6.57 2.98
C ALA A 233 26.96 7.63 3.65
N HIS A 234 27.37 7.39 4.93
CA HIS A 234 28.26 8.29 5.68
C HIS A 234 29.63 8.46 5.02
N GLU A 235 30.25 7.35 4.58
CA GLU A 235 31.50 7.37 3.81
C GLU A 235 31.41 8.24 2.54
N ALA A 236 30.23 8.31 1.93
CA ALA A 236 29.97 9.12 0.74
C ALA A 236 29.50 10.55 1.06
N GLY A 237 29.37 10.93 2.32
CA GLY A 237 28.87 12.23 2.75
C GLY A 237 27.38 12.44 2.48
N VAL A 238 26.59 11.37 2.40
CA VAL A 238 25.14 11.40 2.13
C VAL A 238 24.39 11.04 3.40
N PRO A 239 23.51 11.92 3.94
CA PRO A 239 22.73 11.59 5.14
C PRO A 239 21.65 10.55 4.84
N VAL A 240 21.38 9.68 5.85
CA VAL A 240 20.25 8.78 5.85
C VAL A 240 19.16 9.39 6.73
N VAL A 241 17.96 9.57 6.18
CA VAL A 241 16.80 10.13 6.88
C VAL A 241 15.83 9.00 7.19
N ALA A 242 15.51 8.81 8.47
CA ALA A 242 14.75 7.66 8.92
C ALA A 242 13.53 8.07 9.77
N PRO A 243 12.31 8.11 9.18
CA PRO A 243 11.05 8.35 9.88
C PRO A 243 10.57 7.10 10.63
N LEU A 244 11.35 6.66 11.61
CA LEU A 244 11.07 5.43 12.36
C LEU A 244 10.20 5.71 13.58
N ARG A 245 9.38 4.70 13.96
CA ARG A 245 8.48 4.74 15.13
C ARG A 245 8.79 3.61 16.12
N GLY A 246 8.34 3.77 17.35
CA GLY A 246 8.31 2.74 18.38
C GLY A 246 9.65 2.01 18.56
N LYS A 247 9.61 0.68 18.60
CA LYS A 247 10.79 -0.17 18.84
C LYS A 247 11.88 0.04 17.78
N ALA A 248 11.52 0.17 16.49
CA ALA A 248 12.50 0.41 15.42
C ALA A 248 13.31 1.69 15.67
N ARG A 249 12.67 2.78 16.09
CA ARG A 249 13.34 4.03 16.46
C ARG A 249 14.28 3.84 17.63
N GLN A 250 13.80 3.22 18.71
CA GLN A 250 14.58 3.00 19.93
C GLN A 250 15.84 2.16 19.66
N GLU A 251 15.71 1.08 18.90
CA GLU A 251 16.83 0.21 18.54
C GLU A 251 17.87 0.96 17.69
N VAL A 252 17.44 1.74 16.69
CA VAL A 252 18.38 2.50 15.84
C VAL A 252 19.04 3.63 16.61
N GLU A 253 18.32 4.32 17.50
CA GLU A 253 18.88 5.36 18.36
C GLU A 253 19.96 4.79 19.29
N ALA A 254 19.72 3.60 19.86
CA ALA A 254 20.69 2.90 20.73
C ALA A 254 21.96 2.44 19.98
N MET A 255 21.95 2.38 18.64
CA MET A 255 23.14 2.06 17.86
C MET A 255 24.17 3.19 17.85
N GLY A 256 23.76 4.44 18.06
CA GLY A 256 24.65 5.61 18.07
C GLY A 256 25.40 5.82 16.75
N LEU A 257 24.79 5.49 15.60
CA LEU A 257 25.44 5.59 14.30
C LEU A 257 25.52 7.05 13.84
N GLU A 258 26.67 7.45 13.33
CA GLU A 258 26.83 8.74 12.65
C GLU A 258 26.25 8.69 11.22
N GLY A 259 25.71 9.81 10.73
CA GLY A 259 25.16 9.92 9.36
C GLY A 259 23.68 9.53 9.23
N ILE A 260 23.02 9.11 10.31
CA ILE A 260 21.57 8.88 10.32
C ILE A 260 20.83 10.02 11.04
N MET A 261 19.77 10.50 10.45
CA MET A 261 18.85 11.49 11.02
C MET A 261 17.53 10.80 11.34
N LEU A 262 17.28 10.51 12.62
CA LEU A 262 15.98 10.06 13.09
C LEU A 262 15.03 11.25 13.12
N ILE A 263 13.93 11.13 12.41
CA ILE A 263 12.87 12.13 12.35
C ILE A 263 11.56 11.55 12.86
N GLU A 264 10.63 12.42 13.22
CA GLU A 264 9.28 12.00 13.54
C GLU A 264 8.60 11.42 12.29
N ALA A 265 7.62 10.58 12.52
CA ALA A 265 6.81 10.08 11.44
C ALA A 265 6.04 11.22 10.78
N GLN A 266 6.05 11.25 9.47
CA GLN A 266 5.50 12.30 8.65
C GLN A 266 4.06 11.99 8.24
N GLY A 267 3.26 13.01 7.99
CA GLY A 267 1.99 12.90 7.28
C GLY A 267 2.18 12.35 5.86
N TYR A 268 1.09 11.96 5.22
CA TYR A 268 1.20 11.28 3.92
C TYR A 268 1.80 12.17 2.83
N LEU A 269 1.42 13.45 2.75
CA LEU A 269 1.97 14.41 1.78
C LEU A 269 3.45 14.68 1.99
N ASP A 270 3.86 14.94 3.24
CA ASP A 270 5.25 15.22 3.57
C ASP A 270 6.16 14.01 3.34
N PHE A 271 5.68 12.82 3.69
CA PHE A 271 6.38 11.56 3.42
C PHE A 271 6.53 11.31 1.93
N SER A 272 5.47 11.54 1.15
CA SER A 272 5.49 11.39 -0.31
C SER A 272 6.47 12.37 -0.96
N TYR A 273 6.54 13.62 -0.47
CA TYR A 273 7.55 14.57 -0.94
C TYR A 273 8.97 14.09 -0.62
N LEU A 274 9.19 13.68 0.63
CA LEU A 274 10.50 13.22 1.11
C LEU A 274 11.01 12.04 0.27
N THR A 275 10.15 11.06 -0.04
CA THR A 275 10.52 9.89 -0.85
C THR A 275 10.69 10.21 -2.32
N ALA A 276 9.83 11.07 -2.89
CA ALA A 276 9.89 11.45 -4.30
C ALA A 276 11.15 12.24 -4.67
N HIS A 277 11.75 12.95 -3.69
CA HIS A 277 12.93 13.79 -3.91
C HIS A 277 14.21 13.21 -3.25
N ALA A 278 14.19 11.96 -2.84
CA ALA A 278 15.36 11.25 -2.31
C ALA A 278 16.36 10.89 -3.42
N MET A 279 17.65 10.75 -3.08
CA MET A 279 18.64 10.10 -3.95
C MET A 279 18.28 8.62 -4.15
N GLY A 280 17.74 7.99 -3.12
CA GLY A 280 17.28 6.63 -3.12
C GLY A 280 16.54 6.28 -1.83
N ILE A 281 15.90 5.12 -1.84
CA ILE A 281 15.09 4.63 -0.73
C ILE A 281 15.53 3.23 -0.38
N VAL A 282 15.67 2.94 0.92
CA VAL A 282 15.81 1.59 1.48
C VAL A 282 14.58 1.31 2.33
N THR A 283 13.85 0.24 2.03
CA THR A 283 12.54 -0.01 2.64
C THR A 283 12.23 -1.51 2.73
N ASP A 284 11.35 -1.88 3.63
CA ASP A 284 10.69 -3.18 3.71
C ASP A 284 9.22 -3.14 3.24
N SER A 285 8.78 -1.98 2.71
CA SER A 285 7.40 -1.73 2.29
C SER A 285 7.23 -1.88 0.77
N GLY A 286 6.29 -2.73 0.35
CA GLY A 286 5.89 -2.87 -1.06
C GLY A 286 5.31 -1.57 -1.63
N ASN A 287 4.44 -0.88 -0.89
CA ASN A 287 3.83 0.38 -1.34
C ASN A 287 4.90 1.45 -1.62
N VAL A 288 5.91 1.58 -0.76
CA VAL A 288 7.00 2.54 -0.97
C VAL A 288 7.82 2.20 -2.23
N ALA A 289 8.02 0.92 -2.52
CA ALA A 289 8.70 0.48 -3.75
C ALA A 289 7.87 0.78 -5.03
N GLU A 290 6.53 0.71 -4.93
CA GLU A 290 5.62 1.08 -6.01
C GLU A 290 5.66 2.60 -6.27
N GLU A 291 5.59 3.41 -5.20
CA GLU A 291 5.71 4.87 -5.26
C GLU A 291 7.07 5.30 -5.81
N ALA A 292 8.16 4.69 -5.34
CA ALA A 292 9.51 4.93 -5.85
C ALA A 292 9.62 4.62 -7.35
N THR A 293 9.03 3.51 -7.80
CA THR A 293 8.98 3.14 -9.22
C THR A 293 8.30 4.20 -10.07
N PHE A 294 7.15 4.70 -9.63
CA PHE A 294 6.43 5.74 -10.36
C PHE A 294 7.18 7.08 -10.38
N ASN A 295 7.80 7.45 -9.26
CA ASN A 295 8.59 8.69 -9.14
C ASN A 295 9.98 8.59 -9.79
N GLY A 296 10.39 7.41 -10.27
CA GLY A 296 11.70 7.20 -10.87
C GLY A 296 12.86 7.19 -9.86
N VAL A 297 12.58 7.05 -8.56
CA VAL A 297 13.57 7.06 -7.47
C VAL A 297 14.16 5.66 -7.28
N PRO A 298 15.49 5.49 -7.25
CA PRO A 298 16.14 4.23 -6.89
C PRO A 298 15.60 3.65 -5.59
N CYS A 299 15.22 2.37 -5.59
CA CYS A 299 14.65 1.70 -4.42
C CYS A 299 15.33 0.37 -4.16
N ILE A 300 15.74 0.15 -2.92
CA ILE A 300 16.26 -1.12 -2.41
C ILE A 300 15.25 -1.69 -1.43
N THR A 301 14.72 -2.87 -1.71
CA THR A 301 13.72 -3.51 -0.85
C THR A 301 14.36 -4.65 -0.05
N LEU A 302 14.18 -4.60 1.27
CA LEU A 302 14.64 -5.60 2.25
C LEU A 302 13.75 -6.85 2.28
N ASN A 303 13.13 -7.19 1.17
CA ASN A 303 12.28 -8.36 1.00
C ASN A 303 12.91 -9.29 -0.05
N SER A 304 12.68 -10.59 0.08
CA SER A 304 13.10 -11.60 -0.90
C SER A 304 12.11 -11.74 -2.06
N TYR A 305 10.90 -11.19 -1.93
CA TYR A 305 9.84 -11.20 -2.94
C TYR A 305 9.17 -9.83 -3.06
N THR A 306 8.39 -9.63 -4.10
CA THR A 306 7.55 -8.44 -4.29
C THR A 306 6.16 -8.84 -4.80
N GLU A 307 5.17 -8.11 -4.35
CA GLU A 307 3.77 -8.26 -4.78
C GLU A 307 3.56 -7.80 -6.23
N HIS A 308 4.40 -6.86 -6.69
CA HIS A 308 4.39 -6.33 -8.05
C HIS A 308 5.78 -6.47 -8.68
N ILE A 309 5.99 -7.58 -9.39
CA ILE A 309 7.27 -7.87 -10.05
C ILE A 309 7.66 -6.82 -11.08
N GLU A 310 6.70 -6.05 -11.57
CA GLU A 310 6.90 -4.92 -12.47
C GLU A 310 7.80 -3.85 -11.85
N THR A 311 7.77 -3.65 -10.52
CA THR A 311 8.67 -2.72 -9.82
C THR A 311 10.13 -3.12 -10.00
N VAL A 312 10.40 -4.43 -10.10
CA VAL A 312 11.75 -4.98 -10.26
C VAL A 312 12.15 -5.08 -11.72
N LYS A 313 11.26 -5.58 -12.60
CA LYS A 313 11.59 -5.84 -14.01
C LYS A 313 11.60 -4.57 -14.86
N ILE A 314 10.69 -3.64 -14.57
CA ILE A 314 10.49 -2.40 -15.34
C ILE A 314 10.89 -1.19 -14.50
N GLY A 315 10.47 -1.17 -13.24
CA GLY A 315 10.68 -0.05 -12.32
C GLY A 315 12.06 0.02 -11.70
N THR A 316 12.18 0.87 -10.69
CA THR A 316 13.45 1.22 -10.04
C THR A 316 13.87 0.25 -8.94
N ASN A 317 12.99 -0.68 -8.53
CA ASN A 317 13.20 -1.51 -7.35
C ASN A 317 14.21 -2.63 -7.57
N VAL A 318 15.01 -2.91 -6.53
CA VAL A 318 15.93 -4.07 -6.43
C VAL A 318 15.65 -4.78 -5.10
N LEU A 319 15.40 -6.09 -5.17
CA LEU A 319 15.23 -6.92 -3.98
C LEU A 319 16.59 -7.38 -3.48
N VAL A 320 16.90 -7.10 -2.23
CA VAL A 320 18.14 -7.58 -1.59
C VAL A 320 17.88 -8.62 -0.51
N GLY A 321 16.63 -8.73 -0.02
CA GLY A 321 16.32 -9.57 1.15
C GLY A 321 16.93 -8.98 2.42
N GLU A 322 17.20 -9.84 3.38
CA GLU A 322 17.85 -9.51 4.66
C GLU A 322 19.37 -9.77 4.58
N ASP A 323 19.98 -9.51 3.41
CA ASP A 323 21.40 -9.73 3.11
C ASP A 323 22.17 -8.39 3.21
N ALA A 324 22.91 -8.20 4.30
CA ALA A 324 23.65 -6.97 4.58
C ALA A 324 24.78 -6.72 3.58
N ASP A 325 25.47 -7.75 3.10
CA ASP A 325 26.57 -7.61 2.12
C ASP A 325 26.04 -7.14 0.77
N ARG A 326 24.94 -7.73 0.33
CA ARG A 326 24.24 -7.31 -0.87
C ARG A 326 23.67 -5.90 -0.74
N LEU A 327 23.18 -5.53 0.47
CA LEU A 327 22.71 -4.19 0.77
C LEU A 327 23.82 -3.15 0.68
N VAL A 328 25.03 -3.44 1.22
CA VAL A 328 26.22 -2.59 1.06
C VAL A 328 26.55 -2.40 -0.42
N LEU A 329 26.57 -3.49 -1.19
CA LEU A 329 26.88 -3.43 -2.63
C LEU A 329 25.89 -2.52 -3.37
N MET A 330 24.59 -2.74 -3.17
CA MET A 330 23.54 -1.98 -3.85
C MET A 330 23.48 -0.52 -3.40
N THR A 331 23.74 -0.24 -2.12
CA THR A 331 23.86 1.13 -1.61
C THR A 331 25.04 1.85 -2.28
N LYS A 332 26.18 1.20 -2.47
CA LYS A 332 27.32 1.80 -3.18
C LYS A 332 27.04 2.04 -4.67
N VAL A 333 26.29 1.16 -5.33
CA VAL A 333 25.83 1.36 -6.73
C VAL A 333 24.90 2.59 -6.81
N LEU A 334 23.97 2.73 -5.87
CA LEU A 334 23.07 3.88 -5.75
C LEU A 334 23.86 5.18 -5.57
N LEU A 335 24.78 5.21 -4.61
CA LEU A 335 25.61 6.39 -4.29
C LEU A 335 26.48 6.87 -5.46
N ARG A 336 26.91 5.94 -6.34
CA ARG A 336 27.66 6.28 -7.56
C ARG A 336 26.79 6.73 -8.73
N GLY A 337 25.46 6.68 -8.58
CA GLY A 337 24.54 7.01 -9.67
C GLY A 337 24.51 5.95 -10.78
N GLU A 338 24.98 4.74 -10.53
CA GLU A 338 25.05 3.61 -11.47
C GLU A 338 23.79 2.75 -11.42
N TRP A 339 22.61 3.37 -11.19
CA TRP A 339 21.37 2.64 -11.07
C TRP A 339 20.88 2.09 -12.41
N LYS A 340 20.12 1.00 -12.35
CA LYS A 340 19.54 0.40 -13.55
C LYS A 340 18.61 1.38 -14.27
N LYS A 341 18.50 1.26 -15.58
CA LYS A 341 17.46 1.95 -16.36
C LYS A 341 16.10 1.42 -15.94
N ALA A 342 15.17 2.32 -15.72
CA ALA A 342 13.82 2.01 -15.27
C ALA A 342 12.79 2.77 -16.09
N GLY A 343 11.55 2.28 -16.05
CA GLY A 343 10.39 2.91 -16.67
C GLY A 343 9.16 2.75 -15.77
N ILE A 344 8.05 3.29 -16.22
CA ILE A 344 6.75 3.15 -15.56
C ILE A 344 6.07 1.91 -16.13
N PRO A 345 5.60 0.96 -15.28
CA PRO A 345 4.86 -0.20 -15.74
C PRO A 345 3.59 0.18 -16.51
N ASP A 346 3.15 -0.73 -17.39
CA ASP A 346 1.96 -0.52 -18.20
C ASP A 346 0.72 -0.26 -17.31
N ARG A 347 -0.12 0.71 -17.70
CA ARG A 347 -1.29 1.20 -16.98
C ARG A 347 -1.03 1.78 -15.58
N TRP A 348 0.19 2.02 -15.19
CA TRP A 348 0.51 2.83 -14.01
C TRP A 348 0.47 4.32 -14.35
N ASP A 349 -0.64 4.75 -14.92
CA ASP A 349 -0.85 6.09 -15.51
C ASP A 349 -1.74 7.01 -14.65
N GLY A 350 -2.15 6.54 -13.45
CA GLY A 350 -3.01 7.28 -12.54
C GLY A 350 -4.46 7.42 -13.01
N ARG A 351 -4.96 6.41 -13.72
CA ARG A 351 -6.36 6.32 -14.21
C ARG A 351 -7.02 4.98 -13.90
N SER A 352 -6.48 4.26 -12.93
CA SER A 352 -6.98 2.94 -12.54
C SER A 352 -8.38 3.05 -11.94
N ALA A 353 -8.60 4.02 -11.09
CA ALA A 353 -9.88 4.27 -10.44
C ALA A 353 -10.98 4.63 -11.44
N ASP A 354 -10.69 5.45 -12.45
CA ASP A 354 -11.67 5.78 -13.52
C ASP A 354 -12.10 4.52 -14.27
N ARG A 355 -11.14 3.62 -14.60
CA ARG A 355 -11.43 2.33 -15.25
C ARG A 355 -12.29 1.44 -14.37
N ILE A 356 -11.97 1.34 -13.07
CA ILE A 356 -12.77 0.57 -12.11
C ILE A 356 -14.21 1.07 -12.08
N VAL A 357 -14.43 2.38 -11.90
CA VAL A 357 -15.77 2.95 -11.80
C VAL A 357 -16.52 2.76 -13.12
N GLN A 358 -15.88 2.96 -14.27
CA GLN A 358 -16.49 2.73 -15.57
C GLN A 358 -16.95 1.27 -15.76
N ILE A 359 -16.16 0.30 -15.32
CA ILE A 359 -16.53 -1.12 -15.35
C ILE A 359 -17.72 -1.36 -14.43
N LEU A 360 -17.64 -0.89 -13.18
CA LEU A 360 -18.72 -1.09 -12.20
C LEU A 360 -20.05 -0.48 -12.61
N VAL A 361 -20.05 0.64 -13.32
CA VAL A 361 -21.28 1.27 -13.83
C VAL A 361 -21.91 0.43 -14.94
N ASN A 362 -21.12 -0.31 -15.71
CA ASN A 362 -21.59 -1.09 -16.86
C ASN A 362 -21.95 -2.55 -16.49
N GLU A 363 -21.54 -3.05 -15.34
CA GLU A 363 -21.91 -4.35 -14.80
C GLU A 363 -23.29 -4.32 -14.12
#